data_4e854e8fbeea4903a73cc335004911b3
#
_entry.id   4e854e8fbeea4903a73cc335004911b3
#
_cell.length_a   1.000
_cell.length_b   1.000
_cell.length_c   1.000
_cell.angle_alpha   90.00
_cell.angle_beta   90.00
_cell.angle_gamma   90.00
#
_symmetry.space_group_name_H-M   'P 1'
#
loop_
_entity.id
_entity.type
_entity.pdbx_description
1 polymer ?
#
loop_
_entity_poly.entity_id
_entity_poly.type
_entity_poly.pdbx_seq_one_letter_code
_entity_poly.pdbx_strand_id
1 'polypeptide(L)'
;MKRFLQWWKGQPVLGISLLAALVSMCFVPPDAGYLSYCNRAVLIQLFCLMLTVAGLRSIGVFEQVTQNLLKRAGTVRRVGMFLVQLCFFSAMLVTNDVALLTFVPLTLLLFQEIGDEKSRIWVIVLETAAANLGSMMTPVGNPQNLYLYAAYQLHTADFFRTMLPAGVLSWLILLGLSFLLPKTPCAGKPVETTSSAIPKKPAAVYLLLFLACLLTVFRVLPDWLCLLLTAVLVFLCDKKLFAQADYCLLGTFVCFFVFVGNIARVDVIRDFFAGVIAGQGTVGLGSTFAVYQQCAGGGDAVRLYRKCKCTAAGRESGRPWNAYRISGESDLLSVLQ
;
A
#
# COMPACT_ATOMS: atom_id res chain seq x y z
N MET A 1 -4.11 -21.50 26.42
CA MET A 1 -4.38 -22.13 25.12
C MET A 1 -5.60 -21.55 24.41
N LYS A 2 -6.81 -21.51 25.01
CA LYS A 2 -8.03 -20.94 24.38
C LYS A 2 -7.91 -19.46 23.96
N ARG A 3 -7.28 -18.59 24.76
CA ARG A 3 -7.01 -17.17 24.41
C ARG A 3 -6.05 -17.01 23.23
N PHE A 4 -5.03 -17.85 23.14
CA PHE A 4 -4.09 -17.87 22.02
C PHE A 4 -4.78 -18.30 20.71
N LEU A 5 -5.62 -19.33 20.76
CA LEU A 5 -6.40 -19.79 19.62
C LEU A 5 -7.44 -18.73 19.16
N GLN A 6 -8.04 -17.98 20.08
CA GLN A 6 -8.96 -16.89 19.75
C GLN A 6 -8.22 -15.71 19.10
N TRP A 7 -7.04 -15.35 19.63
CA TRP A 7 -6.18 -14.32 19.03
C TRP A 7 -5.72 -14.74 17.64
N TRP A 8 -5.32 -16.01 17.46
CA TRP A 8 -4.92 -16.58 16.18
C TRP A 8 -6.03 -16.56 15.14
N LYS A 9 -7.27 -16.86 15.53
CA LYS A 9 -8.45 -16.77 14.66
C LYS A 9 -8.76 -15.31 14.24
N GLY A 10 -8.37 -14.34 15.02
CA GLY A 10 -8.51 -12.92 14.71
C GLY A 10 -7.47 -12.37 13.71
N GLN A 11 -6.39 -13.14 13.43
CA GLN A 11 -5.29 -12.69 12.56
C GLN A 11 -4.95 -13.77 11.50
N PRO A 12 -5.90 -14.07 10.57
CA PRO A 12 -5.71 -15.16 9.62
C PRO A 12 -4.54 -14.93 8.66
N VAL A 13 -4.27 -13.69 8.27
CA VAL A 13 -3.19 -13.33 7.35
C VAL A 13 -1.83 -13.62 7.98
N LEU A 14 -1.61 -13.24 9.24
CA LEU A 14 -0.39 -13.57 9.97
C LEU A 14 -0.23 -15.11 10.12
N GLY A 15 -1.33 -15.82 10.39
CA GLY A 15 -1.32 -17.27 10.49
C GLY A 15 -0.89 -17.97 9.21
N ILE A 16 -1.47 -17.57 8.09
CA ILE A 16 -1.14 -18.11 6.77
C ILE A 16 0.30 -17.76 6.37
N SER A 17 0.73 -16.52 6.57
CA SER A 17 2.10 -16.10 6.24
C SER A 17 3.16 -16.82 7.10
N LEU A 18 2.87 -17.03 8.39
CA LEU A 18 3.76 -17.81 9.27
C LEU A 18 3.84 -19.28 8.84
N LEU A 19 2.70 -19.90 8.52
CA LEU A 19 2.68 -21.27 8.01
C LEU A 19 3.47 -21.37 6.70
N ALA A 20 3.27 -20.46 5.77
CA ALA A 20 4.01 -20.41 4.51
C ALA A 20 5.53 -20.26 4.74
N ALA A 21 5.93 -19.35 5.65
CA ALA A 21 7.33 -19.20 6.03
C ALA A 21 7.92 -20.49 6.62
N LEU A 22 7.22 -21.12 7.56
CA LEU A 22 7.66 -22.40 8.18
C LEU A 22 7.76 -23.53 7.16
N VAL A 23 6.79 -23.68 6.26
CA VAL A 23 6.85 -24.67 5.17
C VAL A 23 8.04 -24.38 4.25
N SER A 24 8.30 -23.12 3.91
CA SER A 24 9.45 -22.78 3.07
C SER A 24 10.81 -23.08 3.73
N MET A 25 10.89 -23.05 5.07
CA MET A 25 12.09 -23.44 5.82
C MET A 25 12.42 -24.94 5.72
N CYS A 26 11.43 -25.77 5.38
CA CYS A 26 11.68 -27.20 5.12
C CYS A 26 12.45 -27.43 3.81
N PHE A 27 12.31 -26.52 2.84
CA PHE A 27 13.02 -26.59 1.56
C PHE A 27 14.37 -25.87 1.61
N VAL A 28 14.45 -24.78 2.36
CA VAL A 28 15.68 -23.98 2.54
C VAL A 28 15.89 -23.81 4.05
N PRO A 29 16.78 -24.64 4.67
CA PRO A 29 17.06 -24.53 6.10
C PRO A 29 17.57 -23.15 6.51
N PRO A 30 17.24 -22.66 7.73
CA PRO A 30 17.69 -21.38 8.23
C PRO A 30 19.22 -21.25 8.21
N ASP A 31 19.70 -20.22 7.55
CA ASP A 31 21.12 -19.87 7.45
C ASP A 31 21.34 -18.36 7.71
N ALA A 32 22.60 -17.89 7.70
CA ALA A 32 22.93 -16.48 7.89
C ALA A 32 22.33 -15.56 6.80
N GLY A 33 21.95 -16.11 5.63
CA GLY A 33 21.29 -15.40 4.54
C GLY A 33 19.89 -14.92 4.88
N TYR A 34 19.22 -15.51 5.86
CA TYR A 34 17.88 -15.10 6.31
C TYR A 34 17.83 -13.64 6.79
N LEU A 35 18.91 -13.15 7.40
CA LEU A 35 18.99 -11.77 7.84
C LEU A 35 18.96 -10.79 6.67
N SER A 36 19.42 -11.21 5.49
CA SER A 36 19.42 -10.40 4.28
C SER A 36 18.04 -10.34 3.60
N TYR A 37 17.13 -11.25 3.91
CA TYR A 37 15.77 -11.23 3.35
C TYR A 37 14.96 -10.07 3.87
N CYS A 38 15.12 -9.74 5.17
CA CYS A 38 14.36 -8.69 5.82
C CYS A 38 14.87 -7.31 5.41
N ASN A 39 14.10 -6.61 4.57
CA ASN A 39 14.40 -5.22 4.24
C ASN A 39 14.08 -4.32 5.44
N ARG A 40 15.12 -3.95 6.21
CA ARG A 40 15.01 -3.11 7.40
C ARG A 40 14.39 -1.75 7.10
N ALA A 41 14.73 -1.16 5.95
CA ALA A 41 14.21 0.14 5.55
C ALA A 41 12.67 0.10 5.42
N VAL A 42 12.13 -0.93 4.76
CA VAL A 42 10.68 -1.13 4.62
C VAL A 42 9.99 -1.27 5.98
N LEU A 43 10.52 -2.09 6.88
CA LEU A 43 9.92 -2.29 8.20
C LEU A 43 9.91 -1.01 9.04
N ILE A 44 11.03 -0.25 9.02
CA ILE A 44 11.13 1.04 9.69
C ILE A 44 10.13 2.03 9.10
N GLN A 45 10.08 2.17 7.79
CA GLN A 45 9.18 3.10 7.09
C GLN A 45 7.71 2.77 7.36
N LEU A 46 7.32 1.49 7.31
CA LEU A 46 5.98 1.03 7.67
C LEU A 46 5.64 1.40 9.12
N PHE A 47 6.53 1.09 10.05
CA PHE A 47 6.31 1.39 11.47
C PHE A 47 6.15 2.88 11.73
N CYS A 48 7.05 3.71 11.19
CA CYS A 48 6.98 5.17 11.34
C CYS A 48 5.70 5.74 10.72
N LEU A 49 5.33 5.28 9.52
CA LEU A 49 4.12 5.71 8.85
C LEU A 49 2.87 5.34 9.66
N MET A 50 2.79 4.10 10.16
CA MET A 50 1.66 3.62 10.98
C MET A 50 1.48 4.47 12.24
N LEU A 51 2.55 4.75 12.99
CA LEU A 51 2.49 5.58 14.18
C LEU A 51 2.05 7.02 13.86
N THR A 52 2.61 7.59 12.80
CA THR A 52 2.30 8.97 12.39
C THR A 52 0.85 9.11 11.96
N VAL A 53 0.35 8.17 11.16
CA VAL A 53 -1.04 8.18 10.69
C VAL A 53 -2.01 7.89 11.84
N ALA A 54 -1.68 6.98 12.77
CA ALA A 54 -2.45 6.78 13.99
C ALA A 54 -2.54 8.07 14.82
N GLY A 55 -1.45 8.84 14.90
CA GLY A 55 -1.43 10.15 15.52
C GLY A 55 -2.33 11.17 14.83
N LEU A 56 -2.28 11.28 13.50
CA LEU A 56 -3.18 12.15 12.72
C LEU A 56 -4.64 11.78 12.90
N ARG A 57 -4.94 10.48 12.97
CA ARG A 57 -6.28 9.97 13.22
C ARG A 57 -6.77 10.30 14.63
N SER A 58 -5.91 10.11 15.64
CA SER A 58 -6.28 10.35 17.06
C SER A 58 -6.68 11.79 17.36
N ILE A 59 -6.18 12.77 16.59
CA ILE A 59 -6.53 14.19 16.73
C ILE A 59 -7.69 14.65 15.84
N GLY A 60 -8.33 13.72 15.09
CA GLY A 60 -9.55 14.01 14.34
C GLY A 60 -9.34 14.75 13.01
N VAL A 61 -8.16 14.69 12.40
CA VAL A 61 -7.88 15.38 11.12
C VAL A 61 -8.80 14.88 10.01
N PHE A 62 -8.98 13.56 9.90
CA PHE A 62 -9.79 12.97 8.84
C PHE A 62 -11.27 13.31 9.00
N GLU A 63 -11.77 13.26 10.24
CA GLU A 63 -13.14 13.62 10.60
C GLU A 63 -13.43 15.09 10.26
N GLN A 64 -12.50 16.00 10.57
CA GLN A 64 -12.63 17.42 10.27
C GLN A 64 -12.71 17.72 8.77
N VAL A 65 -11.81 17.08 8.00
CA VAL A 65 -11.81 17.22 6.52
C VAL A 65 -13.14 16.74 5.96
N THR A 66 -13.61 15.59 6.40
CA THR A 66 -14.86 15.02 5.93
C THR A 66 -16.06 15.89 6.26
N GLN A 67 -16.18 16.38 7.50
CA GLN A 67 -17.27 17.27 7.91
C GLN A 67 -17.35 18.53 7.07
N ASN A 68 -16.20 19.14 6.77
CA ASN A 68 -16.16 20.34 5.94
C ASN A 68 -16.64 20.10 4.50
N LEU A 69 -16.40 18.89 3.97
CA LEU A 69 -16.88 18.49 2.66
C LEU A 69 -18.38 18.18 2.67
N LEU A 70 -18.88 17.48 3.70
CA LEU A 70 -20.28 17.08 3.83
C LEU A 70 -21.23 18.25 4.02
N LYS A 71 -20.82 19.32 4.71
CA LYS A 71 -21.61 20.56 4.84
C LYS A 71 -22.00 21.17 3.49
N ARG A 72 -21.28 20.83 2.41
CA ARG A 72 -21.54 21.31 1.04
C ARG A 72 -22.31 20.32 0.18
N ALA A 73 -22.53 19.08 0.67
CA ALA A 73 -23.19 18.03 -0.09
C ALA A 73 -24.69 18.00 0.22
N GLY A 74 -25.53 18.42 -0.73
CA GLY A 74 -27.00 18.44 -0.56
C GLY A 74 -27.72 17.19 -1.05
N THR A 75 -27.04 16.20 -1.68
CA THR A 75 -27.63 15.00 -2.27
C THR A 75 -26.82 13.76 -1.98
N VAL A 76 -27.50 12.58 -1.93
CA VAL A 76 -26.88 11.25 -1.71
C VAL A 76 -25.72 11.01 -2.69
N ARG A 77 -25.92 11.35 -3.97
CA ARG A 77 -24.87 11.25 -4.99
C ARG A 77 -23.60 12.05 -4.62
N ARG A 78 -23.77 13.32 -4.23
CA ARG A 78 -22.62 14.17 -3.87
C ARG A 78 -21.91 13.64 -2.63
N VAL A 79 -22.66 13.21 -1.61
CA VAL A 79 -22.08 12.58 -0.40
C VAL A 79 -21.25 11.37 -0.78
N GLY A 80 -21.83 10.41 -1.51
CA GLY A 80 -21.12 9.21 -1.94
C GLY A 80 -19.91 9.51 -2.81
N MET A 81 -20.05 10.41 -3.79
CA MET A 81 -18.90 10.85 -4.61
C MET A 81 -17.78 11.43 -3.75
N PHE A 82 -18.07 12.34 -2.83
CA PHE A 82 -17.04 12.92 -1.96
C PHE A 82 -16.35 11.88 -1.10
N LEU A 83 -17.09 10.94 -0.51
CA LEU A 83 -16.52 9.88 0.32
C LEU A 83 -15.61 8.96 -0.50
N VAL A 84 -16.04 8.53 -1.68
CA VAL A 84 -15.23 7.69 -2.59
C VAL A 84 -13.97 8.42 -3.03
N GLN A 85 -14.08 9.71 -3.44
CA GLN A 85 -12.91 10.51 -3.86
C GLN A 85 -11.97 10.75 -2.69
N LEU A 86 -12.50 11.07 -1.52
CA LEU A 86 -11.70 11.29 -0.32
C LEU A 86 -10.95 10.01 0.08
N CYS A 87 -11.61 8.86 0.00
CA CYS A 87 -11.00 7.56 0.24
C CYS A 87 -9.86 7.29 -0.76
N PHE A 88 -10.09 7.54 -2.06
CA PHE A 88 -9.11 7.34 -3.12
C PHE A 88 -7.83 8.18 -2.90
N PHE A 89 -7.99 9.49 -2.72
CA PHE A 89 -6.85 10.39 -2.54
C PHE A 89 -6.16 10.23 -1.18
N SER A 90 -6.92 9.94 -0.12
CA SER A 90 -6.32 9.66 1.18
C SER A 90 -5.50 8.37 1.17
N ALA A 91 -5.97 7.32 0.49
CA ALA A 91 -5.25 6.06 0.38
C ALA A 91 -3.89 6.19 -0.34
N MET A 92 -3.70 7.21 -1.19
CA MET A 92 -2.39 7.52 -1.77
C MET A 92 -1.36 7.92 -0.72
N LEU A 93 -1.79 8.47 0.41
CA LEU A 93 -0.94 9.09 1.41
C LEU A 93 -0.82 8.26 2.70
N VAL A 94 -1.96 7.66 3.15
CA VAL A 94 -2.04 7.06 4.49
C VAL A 94 -2.15 5.54 4.50
N THR A 95 -2.18 4.87 3.41
CA THR A 95 -2.45 3.46 3.15
C THR A 95 -3.94 3.12 2.97
N ASN A 96 -4.20 2.08 2.18
CA ASN A 96 -5.56 1.61 1.89
C ASN A 96 -6.32 1.20 3.15
N ASP A 97 -5.67 0.49 4.07
CA ASP A 97 -6.30 -0.02 5.28
C ASP A 97 -6.74 1.11 6.22
N VAL A 98 -5.87 2.12 6.39
CA VAL A 98 -6.19 3.29 7.22
C VAL A 98 -7.30 4.13 6.59
N ALA A 99 -7.29 4.29 5.26
CA ALA A 99 -8.37 4.98 4.56
C ALA A 99 -9.71 4.27 4.81
N LEU A 100 -9.77 2.95 4.64
CA LEU A 100 -11.00 2.16 4.89
C LEU A 100 -11.44 2.23 6.35
N LEU A 101 -10.53 2.04 7.30
CA LEU A 101 -10.85 2.13 8.74
C LEU A 101 -11.35 3.52 9.17
N THR A 102 -11.08 4.54 8.37
CA THR A 102 -11.53 5.90 8.63
C THR A 102 -12.85 6.21 7.95
N PHE A 103 -12.96 5.93 6.64
CA PHE A 103 -14.11 6.40 5.85
C PHE A 103 -15.30 5.44 5.87
N VAL A 104 -15.09 4.12 5.92
CA VAL A 104 -16.22 3.16 5.96
C VAL A 104 -17.10 3.33 7.20
N PRO A 105 -16.58 3.44 8.45
CA PRO A 105 -17.42 3.73 9.61
C PRO A 105 -18.19 5.04 9.49
N LEU A 106 -17.56 6.06 8.89
CA LEU A 106 -18.19 7.34 8.65
C LEU A 106 -19.33 7.23 7.63
N THR A 107 -19.13 6.48 6.54
CA THR A 107 -20.17 6.16 5.56
C THR A 107 -21.34 5.42 6.22
N LEU A 108 -21.05 4.45 7.10
CA LEU A 108 -22.09 3.74 7.85
C LEU A 108 -22.95 4.69 8.68
N LEU A 109 -22.33 5.59 9.45
CA LEU A 109 -23.03 6.58 10.29
C LEU A 109 -23.88 7.54 9.44
N LEU A 110 -23.30 8.10 8.37
CA LEU A 110 -24.01 9.05 7.51
C LEU A 110 -25.21 8.43 6.79
N PHE A 111 -25.03 7.24 6.23
CA PHE A 111 -26.11 6.56 5.51
C PHE A 111 -27.17 5.92 6.44
N GLN A 112 -26.84 5.70 7.71
CA GLN A 112 -27.83 5.35 8.73
C GLN A 112 -28.82 6.50 8.95
N GLU A 113 -28.34 7.75 8.99
CA GLU A 113 -29.19 8.95 9.10
C GLU A 113 -29.98 9.22 7.80
N ILE A 114 -29.39 8.93 6.62
CA ILE A 114 -30.05 9.11 5.33
C ILE A 114 -31.14 8.06 5.07
N GLY A 115 -31.01 6.86 5.64
CA GLY A 115 -31.96 5.76 5.49
C GLY A 115 -31.91 5.03 4.14
N ASP A 116 -30.88 5.24 3.30
CA ASP A 116 -30.71 4.60 1.99
C ASP A 116 -29.67 3.46 2.05
N GLU A 117 -30.14 2.26 2.34
CA GLU A 117 -29.29 1.08 2.49
C GLU A 117 -28.61 0.64 1.18
N LYS A 118 -29.29 0.75 0.04
CA LYS A 118 -28.72 0.36 -1.26
C LYS A 118 -27.53 1.28 -1.62
N SER A 119 -27.72 2.58 -1.48
CA SER A 119 -26.64 3.55 -1.73
C SER A 119 -25.51 3.38 -0.71
N ARG A 120 -25.80 3.05 0.55
CA ARG A 120 -24.79 2.75 1.58
C ARG A 120 -23.87 1.61 1.14
N ILE A 121 -24.45 0.46 0.74
CA ILE A 121 -23.68 -0.71 0.30
C ILE A 121 -22.84 -0.35 -0.93
N TRP A 122 -23.43 0.35 -1.90
CA TRP A 122 -22.75 0.75 -3.12
C TRP A 122 -21.56 1.67 -2.84
N VAL A 123 -21.72 2.67 -1.96
CA VAL A 123 -20.64 3.58 -1.57
C VAL A 123 -19.51 2.83 -0.86
N ILE A 124 -19.80 1.89 0.05
CA ILE A 124 -18.78 1.09 0.74
C ILE A 124 -18.00 0.22 -0.25
N VAL A 125 -18.66 -0.38 -1.24
CA VAL A 125 -17.99 -1.14 -2.30
C VAL A 125 -17.06 -0.23 -3.12
N LEU A 126 -17.54 0.96 -3.50
CA LEU A 126 -16.73 1.94 -4.22
C LEU A 126 -15.57 2.48 -3.38
N GLU A 127 -15.75 2.71 -2.07
CA GLU A 127 -14.68 3.10 -1.14
C GLU A 127 -13.61 2.02 -1.03
N THR A 128 -14.02 0.75 -0.97
CA THR A 128 -13.09 -0.38 -0.92
C THR A 128 -12.25 -0.46 -2.21
N ALA A 129 -12.89 -0.31 -3.36
CA ALA A 129 -12.18 -0.22 -4.63
C ALA A 129 -11.29 1.04 -4.70
N ALA A 130 -11.79 2.18 -4.24
CA ALA A 130 -11.07 3.45 -4.23
C ALA A 130 -9.81 3.41 -3.36
N ALA A 131 -9.90 2.82 -2.16
CA ALA A 131 -8.74 2.66 -1.28
C ALA A 131 -7.64 1.82 -1.94
N ASN A 132 -8.00 0.68 -2.54
CA ASN A 132 -7.03 -0.20 -3.20
C ASN A 132 -6.43 0.43 -4.47
N LEU A 133 -7.27 1.00 -5.33
CA LEU A 133 -6.82 1.61 -6.59
C LEU A 133 -6.08 2.93 -6.37
N GLY A 134 -6.49 3.73 -5.38
CA GLY A 134 -5.79 4.96 -5.01
C GLY A 134 -4.42 4.67 -4.41
N SER A 135 -4.34 3.71 -3.49
CA SER A 135 -3.10 3.36 -2.80
C SER A 135 -2.01 2.86 -3.74
N MET A 136 -2.37 2.25 -4.87
CA MET A 136 -1.37 1.77 -5.84
C MET A 136 -0.62 2.89 -6.57
N MET A 137 -1.12 4.14 -6.55
CA MET A 137 -0.54 5.25 -7.29
C MET A 137 0.73 5.82 -6.65
N THR A 138 0.99 5.53 -5.39
CA THR A 138 2.16 6.04 -4.68
C THR A 138 2.95 4.92 -4.00
N PRO A 139 4.26 5.08 -3.79
CA PRO A 139 5.05 4.12 -3.03
C PRO A 139 4.57 3.96 -1.58
N VAL A 140 3.93 4.98 -1.00
CA VAL A 140 3.50 5.05 0.40
C VAL A 140 2.11 4.45 0.60
N GLY A 141 1.29 4.42 -0.45
CA GLY A 141 -0.13 4.06 -0.37
C GLY A 141 -0.41 2.63 0.06
N ASN A 142 0.52 1.70 -0.19
CA ASN A 142 0.42 0.35 0.34
C ASN A 142 1.80 -0.28 0.61
N PRO A 143 1.86 -1.24 1.55
CA PRO A 143 3.12 -1.87 1.93
C PRO A 143 3.81 -2.61 0.77
N GLN A 144 3.06 -3.15 -0.19
CA GLN A 144 3.60 -3.87 -1.35
C GLN A 144 4.37 -2.91 -2.26
N ASN A 145 3.81 -1.74 -2.56
CA ASN A 145 4.48 -0.70 -3.35
C ASN A 145 5.73 -0.19 -2.64
N LEU A 146 5.64 0.03 -1.32
CA LEU A 146 6.78 0.48 -0.52
C LEU A 146 7.93 -0.55 -0.59
N TYR A 147 7.59 -1.83 -0.47
CA TYR A 147 8.56 -2.91 -0.61
C TYR A 147 9.21 -2.92 -2.00
N LEU A 148 8.39 -2.90 -3.07
CA LEU A 148 8.90 -2.88 -4.45
C LEU A 148 9.80 -1.67 -4.70
N TYR A 149 9.35 -0.50 -4.28
CA TYR A 149 10.09 0.75 -4.44
C TYR A 149 11.46 0.71 -3.73
N ALA A 150 11.49 0.23 -2.48
CA ALA A 150 12.71 0.17 -1.67
C ALA A 150 13.63 -0.99 -2.09
N ALA A 151 13.11 -2.20 -2.29
CA ALA A 151 13.90 -3.40 -2.60
C ALA A 151 14.56 -3.33 -3.97
N TYR A 152 13.86 -2.75 -4.95
CA TYR A 152 14.37 -2.64 -6.33
C TYR A 152 15.00 -1.30 -6.65
N GLN A 153 15.15 -0.43 -5.67
CA GLN A 153 15.75 0.90 -5.83
C GLN A 153 15.14 1.65 -7.03
N LEU A 154 13.79 1.57 -7.20
CA LEU A 154 13.11 2.17 -8.35
C LEU A 154 13.29 3.68 -8.36
N HIS A 155 13.47 4.26 -9.55
CA HIS A 155 13.40 5.70 -9.68
C HIS A 155 11.97 6.19 -9.51
N THR A 156 11.79 7.27 -8.76
CA THR A 156 10.48 7.87 -8.49
C THR A 156 9.71 8.16 -9.79
N ALA A 157 10.40 8.70 -10.80
CA ALA A 157 9.78 9.01 -12.09
C ALA A 157 9.27 7.76 -12.84
N ASP A 158 10.04 6.66 -12.81
CA ASP A 158 9.64 5.41 -13.46
C ASP A 158 8.45 4.76 -12.76
N PHE A 159 8.41 4.82 -11.42
CA PHE A 159 7.27 4.34 -10.65
C PHE A 159 5.99 5.08 -11.04
N PHE A 160 6.01 6.42 -11.00
CA PHE A 160 4.84 7.22 -11.36
C PHE A 160 4.46 7.07 -12.84
N ARG A 161 5.42 7.01 -13.75
CA ARG A 161 5.15 6.80 -15.17
C ARG A 161 4.42 5.50 -15.45
N THR A 162 4.70 4.45 -14.66
CA THR A 162 4.07 3.14 -14.79
C THR A 162 2.69 3.10 -14.14
N MET A 163 2.54 3.69 -12.95
CA MET A 163 1.31 3.57 -12.16
C MET A 163 0.26 4.64 -12.50
N LEU A 164 0.69 5.84 -12.94
CA LEU A 164 -0.21 6.97 -13.17
C LEU A 164 -1.30 6.68 -14.23
N PRO A 165 -1.00 6.09 -15.41
CA PRO A 165 -2.04 5.83 -16.41
C PRO A 165 -3.13 4.90 -15.89
N ALA A 166 -2.76 3.80 -15.22
CA ALA A 166 -3.71 2.86 -14.63
C ALA A 166 -4.51 3.50 -13.49
N GLY A 167 -3.85 4.30 -12.65
CA GLY A 167 -4.48 5.01 -11.55
C GLY A 167 -5.47 6.07 -12.02
N VAL A 168 -5.13 6.88 -13.02
CA VAL A 168 -6.04 7.86 -13.61
C VAL A 168 -7.24 7.19 -14.27
N LEU A 169 -7.03 6.10 -15.01
CA LEU A 169 -8.12 5.33 -15.60
C LEU A 169 -9.05 4.77 -14.50
N SER A 170 -8.49 4.20 -13.44
CA SER A 170 -9.25 3.69 -12.31
C SER A 170 -10.05 4.79 -11.60
N TRP A 171 -9.43 5.95 -11.43
CA TRP A 171 -10.10 7.12 -10.86
C TRP A 171 -11.29 7.59 -11.69
N LEU A 172 -11.14 7.66 -13.02
CA LEU A 172 -12.23 8.02 -13.94
C LEU A 172 -13.36 7.00 -13.92
N ILE A 173 -13.06 5.69 -13.85
CA ILE A 173 -14.05 4.64 -13.72
C ILE A 173 -14.82 4.78 -12.40
N LEU A 174 -14.14 4.97 -11.27
CA LEU A 174 -14.77 5.17 -9.97
C LEU A 174 -15.63 6.43 -9.93
N LEU A 175 -15.18 7.50 -10.56
CA LEU A 175 -15.96 8.72 -10.71
C LEU A 175 -17.23 8.44 -11.52
N GLY A 176 -17.12 7.74 -12.65
CA GLY A 176 -18.26 7.32 -13.48
C GLY A 176 -19.25 6.44 -12.71
N LEU A 177 -18.78 5.42 -11.98
CA LEU A 177 -19.61 4.56 -11.15
C LEU A 177 -20.31 5.31 -10.01
N SER A 178 -19.70 6.35 -9.48
CA SER A 178 -20.32 7.21 -8.46
C SER A 178 -21.53 8.01 -9.01
N PHE A 179 -21.59 8.27 -10.33
CA PHE A 179 -22.76 8.89 -10.95
C PHE A 179 -24.00 7.98 -11.01
N LEU A 180 -23.85 6.68 -10.77
CA LEU A 180 -24.99 5.75 -10.65
C LEU A 180 -25.79 5.94 -9.35
N LEU A 181 -25.21 6.63 -8.36
CA LEU A 181 -25.91 6.97 -7.12
C LEU A 181 -27.11 7.91 -7.39
N PRO A 182 -28.22 7.80 -6.64
CA PRO A 182 -29.41 8.62 -6.83
C PRO A 182 -29.15 10.09 -6.46
N LYS A 183 -29.84 10.99 -7.14
CA LYS A 183 -29.84 12.44 -6.84
C LYS A 183 -30.82 12.83 -5.74
N THR A 184 -31.25 11.89 -4.91
CA THR A 184 -32.19 12.18 -3.82
C THR A 184 -31.58 13.18 -2.84
N PRO A 185 -32.33 14.18 -2.36
CA PRO A 185 -31.87 15.08 -1.32
C PRO A 185 -31.55 14.29 -0.05
N CYS A 186 -30.49 14.66 0.64
CA CYS A 186 -30.21 14.13 1.97
C CYS A 186 -31.22 14.72 2.95
N ALA A 187 -32.22 13.90 3.35
CA ALA A 187 -33.23 14.30 4.32
C ALA A 187 -32.71 14.34 5.77
N GLY A 188 -31.46 13.91 5.98
CA GLY A 188 -30.83 13.86 7.30
C GLY A 188 -30.45 15.24 7.83
N LYS A 189 -30.64 15.43 9.14
CA LYS A 189 -30.06 16.56 9.86
C LYS A 189 -28.54 16.54 9.68
N PRO A 190 -27.85 17.70 9.61
CA PRO A 190 -26.40 17.71 9.65
C PRO A 190 -25.95 16.88 10.86
N VAL A 191 -25.14 15.85 10.62
CA VAL A 191 -24.56 15.07 11.72
C VAL A 191 -23.83 16.08 12.61
N GLU A 192 -24.41 16.40 13.76
CA GLU A 192 -23.77 17.16 14.84
C GLU A 192 -22.70 16.29 15.49
N THR A 193 -21.71 15.92 14.72
CA THR A 193 -20.47 15.42 15.30
C THR A 193 -19.79 16.62 15.95
N THR A 194 -19.66 16.57 17.25
CA THR A 194 -18.94 17.55 18.05
C THR A 194 -17.51 17.66 17.51
N SER A 195 -17.34 18.55 16.56
CA SER A 195 -16.03 18.89 15.99
C SER A 195 -15.27 19.68 17.05
N SER A 196 -14.56 18.96 17.94
CA SER A 196 -13.55 19.61 18.75
C SER A 196 -12.48 20.16 17.81
N ALA A 197 -12.12 21.43 18.01
CA ALA A 197 -11.07 22.06 17.21
C ALA A 197 -9.78 21.22 17.28
N ILE A 198 -9.20 20.94 16.11
CA ILE A 198 -7.94 20.17 16.03
C ILE A 198 -6.88 20.90 16.88
N PRO A 199 -6.24 20.23 17.82
CA PRO A 199 -5.19 20.82 18.64
C PRO A 199 -3.98 21.15 17.73
N LYS A 200 -3.71 22.45 17.52
CA LYS A 200 -2.71 22.92 16.53
C LYS A 200 -1.30 22.38 16.78
N LYS A 201 -0.86 22.25 18.05
CA LYS A 201 0.48 21.76 18.39
C LYS A 201 0.69 20.28 17.99
N PRO A 202 -0.14 19.31 18.44
CA PRO A 202 -0.01 17.91 18.00
C PRO A 202 -0.20 17.75 16.49
N ALA A 203 -1.11 18.51 15.87
CA ALA A 203 -1.33 18.45 14.43
C ALA A 203 -0.07 18.83 13.64
N ALA A 204 0.62 19.90 14.05
CA ALA A 204 1.87 20.32 13.43
C ALA A 204 2.97 19.26 13.59
N VAL A 205 3.07 18.63 14.77
CA VAL A 205 4.06 17.56 15.03
C VAL A 205 3.79 16.34 14.13
N TYR A 206 2.55 15.83 14.10
CA TYR A 206 2.24 14.66 13.26
C TYR A 206 2.33 14.96 11.76
N LEU A 207 2.00 16.18 11.31
CA LEU A 207 2.18 16.58 9.93
C LEU A 207 3.67 16.65 9.55
N LEU A 208 4.52 17.17 10.45
CA LEU A 208 5.98 17.19 10.26
C LEU A 208 6.55 15.79 10.22
N LEU A 209 6.10 14.89 11.10
CA LEU A 209 6.49 13.48 11.08
C LEU A 209 6.04 12.79 9.78
N PHE A 210 4.83 13.08 9.30
CA PHE A 210 4.33 12.55 8.04
C PHE A 210 5.22 12.99 6.87
N LEU A 211 5.59 14.27 6.84
CA LEU A 211 6.52 14.80 5.84
C LEU A 211 7.90 14.11 5.94
N ALA A 212 8.41 13.89 7.16
CA ALA A 212 9.67 13.18 7.37
C ALA A 212 9.58 11.73 6.86
N CYS A 213 8.46 11.03 7.09
CA CYS A 213 8.22 9.69 6.53
C CYS A 213 8.24 9.71 4.99
N LEU A 214 7.58 10.69 4.36
CA LEU A 214 7.60 10.84 2.91
C LEU A 214 9.01 11.08 2.37
N LEU A 215 9.77 11.99 3.01
CA LEU A 215 11.16 12.26 2.64
C LEU A 215 12.03 11.01 2.78
N THR A 216 11.78 10.17 3.77
CA THR A 216 12.49 8.89 3.95
C THR A 216 12.15 7.91 2.83
N VAL A 217 10.87 7.77 2.45
CA VAL A 217 10.43 6.93 1.33
C VAL A 217 11.08 7.39 0.02
N PHE A 218 11.16 8.69 -0.22
CA PHE A 218 11.85 9.26 -1.39
C PHE A 218 13.39 9.33 -1.24
N ARG A 219 13.94 8.69 -0.19
CA ARG A 219 15.41 8.57 0.05
C ARG A 219 16.14 9.89 0.26
N VAL A 220 15.43 10.92 0.68
CA VAL A 220 16.04 12.21 1.08
C VAL A 220 16.53 12.15 2.52
N LEU A 221 15.77 11.46 3.40
CA LEU A 221 16.10 11.30 4.81
C LEU A 221 16.51 9.85 5.11
N PRO A 222 17.55 9.58 5.92
CA PRO A 222 17.92 8.22 6.29
C PRO A 222 16.90 7.58 7.24
N ASP A 223 16.65 6.28 7.07
CA ASP A 223 15.65 5.51 7.82
C ASP A 223 15.81 5.58 9.34
N TRP A 224 17.06 5.49 9.83
CA TRP A 224 17.34 5.53 11.26
C TRP A 224 16.96 6.87 11.90
N LEU A 225 17.13 7.99 11.16
CA LEU A 225 16.76 9.33 11.64
C LEU A 225 15.23 9.48 11.71
N CYS A 226 14.52 8.97 10.69
CA CYS A 226 13.05 8.92 10.69
C CYS A 226 12.53 8.11 11.89
N LEU A 227 13.12 6.94 12.15
CA LEU A 227 12.75 6.11 13.29
C LEU A 227 12.96 6.84 14.62
N LEU A 228 14.14 7.48 14.78
CA LEU A 228 14.46 8.23 16.00
C LEU A 228 13.48 9.39 16.22
N LEU A 229 13.26 10.21 15.19
CA LEU A 229 12.33 11.33 15.25
C LEU A 229 10.90 10.87 15.58
N THR A 230 10.43 9.83 14.89
CA THR A 230 9.09 9.28 15.12
C THR A 230 8.97 8.71 16.54
N ALA A 231 9.93 7.90 16.98
CA ALA A 231 9.89 7.31 18.31
C ALA A 231 9.90 8.37 19.43
N VAL A 232 10.79 9.37 19.34
CA VAL A 232 10.89 10.42 20.33
C VAL A 232 9.64 11.32 20.35
N LEU A 233 9.22 11.83 19.18
CA LEU A 233 8.10 12.78 19.13
C LEU A 233 6.76 12.11 19.47
N VAL A 234 6.52 10.89 19.02
CA VAL A 234 5.31 10.13 19.38
C VAL A 234 5.33 9.79 20.87
N PHE A 235 6.49 9.39 21.44
CA PHE A 235 6.60 9.13 22.88
C PHE A 235 6.28 10.37 23.74
N LEU A 236 6.72 11.55 23.29
CA LEU A 236 6.46 12.81 23.97
C LEU A 236 5.01 13.30 23.81
N CYS A 237 4.40 13.06 22.65
CA CYS A 237 3.02 13.51 22.37
C CYS A 237 1.97 12.55 22.95
N ASP A 238 2.05 11.27 22.60
CA ASP A 238 1.14 10.22 23.07
C ASP A 238 1.75 8.83 22.94
N LYS A 239 2.32 8.33 24.04
CA LYS A 239 2.89 6.98 24.11
C LYS A 239 1.88 5.84 23.89
N LYS A 240 0.57 6.10 24.02
CA LYS A 240 -0.46 5.08 23.76
C LYS A 240 -0.53 4.68 22.29
N LEU A 241 -0.04 5.52 21.38
CA LEU A 241 -0.02 5.24 19.96
C LEU A 241 0.88 4.04 19.61
N PHE A 242 1.92 3.77 20.39
CA PHE A 242 2.73 2.56 20.23
C PHE A 242 1.90 1.28 20.37
N ALA A 243 0.90 1.26 21.25
CA ALA A 243 0.00 0.13 21.41
C ALA A 243 -1.03 0.01 20.26
N GLN A 244 -1.22 1.07 19.47
CA GLN A 244 -2.13 1.08 18.32
C GLN A 244 -1.45 0.68 17.01
N ALA A 245 -0.11 0.57 16.99
CA ALA A 245 0.62 0.08 15.83
C ALA A 245 0.25 -1.37 15.54
N ASP A 246 0.04 -1.70 14.26
CA ASP A 246 -0.28 -3.05 13.84
C ASP A 246 0.97 -3.92 13.76
N TYR A 247 1.39 -4.47 14.90
CA TYR A 247 2.52 -5.39 14.99
C TYR A 247 2.26 -6.72 14.25
N CYS A 248 0.98 -7.09 14.06
CA CYS A 248 0.63 -8.28 13.28
C CYS A 248 0.95 -8.07 11.82
N LEU A 249 0.70 -6.90 11.28
CA LEU A 249 1.09 -6.52 9.92
C LEU A 249 2.62 -6.57 9.77
N LEU A 250 3.39 -5.98 10.68
CA LEU A 250 4.86 -6.06 10.65
C LEU A 250 5.36 -7.51 10.70
N GLY A 251 4.79 -8.33 11.59
CA GLY A 251 5.09 -9.77 11.68
C GLY A 251 4.76 -10.52 10.38
N THR A 252 3.64 -10.18 9.75
CA THR A 252 3.25 -10.73 8.44
C THR A 252 4.30 -10.41 7.38
N PHE A 253 4.82 -9.17 7.34
CA PHE A 253 5.89 -8.79 6.40
C PHE A 253 7.19 -9.55 6.66
N VAL A 254 7.58 -9.74 7.91
CA VAL A 254 8.77 -10.55 8.24
C VAL A 254 8.59 -12.00 7.76
N CYS A 255 7.45 -12.63 8.04
CA CYS A 255 7.14 -13.98 7.55
C CYS A 255 7.15 -14.06 6.03
N PHE A 256 6.59 -13.03 5.39
CA PHE A 256 6.55 -12.91 3.94
C PHE A 256 7.94 -12.75 3.32
N PHE A 257 8.82 -11.95 3.91
CA PHE A 257 10.20 -11.82 3.47
C PHE A 257 10.95 -13.15 3.54
N VAL A 258 10.75 -13.90 4.63
CA VAL A 258 11.35 -15.25 4.78
C VAL A 258 10.81 -16.18 3.70
N PHE A 259 9.50 -16.22 3.51
CA PHE A 259 8.87 -17.07 2.49
C PHE A 259 9.39 -16.76 1.09
N VAL A 260 9.37 -15.50 0.69
CA VAL A 260 9.81 -15.06 -0.64
C VAL A 260 11.31 -15.29 -0.82
N GLY A 261 12.13 -15.00 0.20
CA GLY A 261 13.56 -15.24 0.17
C GLY A 261 13.90 -16.71 -0.04
N ASN A 262 13.17 -17.61 0.62
CA ASN A 262 13.33 -19.05 0.46
C ASN A 262 12.87 -19.53 -0.93
N ILE A 263 11.68 -19.10 -1.38
CA ILE A 263 11.13 -19.46 -2.70
C ILE A 263 12.06 -19.02 -3.83
N ALA A 264 12.66 -17.84 -3.72
CA ALA A 264 13.61 -17.35 -4.72
C ALA A 264 14.89 -18.19 -4.84
N ARG A 265 15.22 -19.01 -3.81
CA ARG A 265 16.36 -19.94 -3.80
C ARG A 265 16.01 -21.32 -4.38
N VAL A 266 14.73 -21.63 -4.59
CA VAL A 266 14.27 -22.91 -5.17
C VAL A 266 14.21 -22.78 -6.69
N ASP A 267 15.20 -23.33 -7.39
CA ASP A 267 15.34 -23.20 -8.84
C ASP A 267 14.10 -23.62 -9.65
N VAL A 268 13.48 -24.74 -9.28
CA VAL A 268 12.27 -25.26 -9.93
C VAL A 268 11.12 -24.26 -9.91
N ILE A 269 10.92 -23.59 -8.79
CA ILE A 269 9.83 -22.61 -8.62
C ILE A 269 10.17 -21.33 -9.40
N ARG A 270 11.41 -20.88 -9.30
CA ARG A 270 11.91 -19.71 -10.05
C ARG A 270 11.74 -19.90 -11.57
N ASP A 271 12.13 -21.05 -12.08
CA ASP A 271 12.09 -21.35 -13.52
C ASP A 271 10.65 -21.54 -14.02
N PHE A 272 9.77 -22.13 -13.18
CA PHE A 272 8.33 -22.19 -13.46
C PHE A 272 7.72 -20.78 -13.64
N PHE A 273 7.93 -19.87 -12.69
CA PHE A 273 7.42 -18.51 -12.80
C PHE A 273 8.05 -17.74 -13.96
N ALA A 274 9.34 -17.94 -14.22
CA ALA A 274 10.01 -17.38 -15.37
C ALA A 274 9.37 -17.85 -16.70
N GLY A 275 9.01 -19.13 -16.80
CA GLY A 275 8.33 -19.70 -17.96
C GLY A 275 6.92 -19.17 -18.17
N VAL A 276 6.13 -19.09 -17.10
CA VAL A 276 4.74 -18.55 -17.16
C VAL A 276 4.73 -17.10 -17.64
N ILE A 277 5.67 -16.27 -17.15
CA ILE A 277 5.71 -14.85 -17.53
C ILE A 277 6.29 -14.65 -18.94
N ALA A 278 7.25 -15.47 -19.35
CA ALA A 278 7.79 -15.40 -20.71
C ALA A 278 6.80 -15.84 -21.79
N GLY A 279 5.83 -16.73 -21.47
CA GLY A 279 4.81 -17.22 -22.37
C GLY A 279 3.61 -16.29 -22.58
N GLN A 280 3.42 -15.29 -21.72
CA GLN A 280 2.31 -14.33 -21.83
C GLN A 280 2.78 -13.06 -22.54
N GLY A 281 2.18 -12.75 -23.71
CA GLY A 281 2.43 -11.50 -24.43
C GLY A 281 2.06 -10.26 -23.58
N THR A 282 2.43 -9.09 -24.06
CA THR A 282 2.36 -7.77 -23.37
C THR A 282 1.02 -7.44 -22.70
N VAL A 283 -0.09 -8.01 -23.13
CA VAL A 283 -1.44 -7.80 -22.53
C VAL A 283 -1.63 -8.61 -21.26
N GLY A 284 -1.00 -9.81 -21.17
CA GLY A 284 -1.01 -10.63 -19.94
C GLY A 284 -0.12 -10.07 -18.83
N LEU A 285 0.89 -9.28 -19.17
CA LEU A 285 1.83 -8.69 -18.19
C LEU A 285 1.15 -7.69 -17.24
N GLY A 286 0.20 -6.91 -17.70
CA GLY A 286 -0.51 -5.94 -16.84
C GLY A 286 -1.42 -6.63 -15.83
N SER A 287 -2.19 -7.64 -16.25
CA SER A 287 -3.08 -8.40 -15.37
C SER A 287 -2.29 -9.36 -14.47
N THR A 288 -1.26 -10.02 -15.01
CA THR A 288 -0.37 -10.89 -14.21
C THR A 288 0.46 -10.09 -13.23
N PHE A 289 0.91 -8.88 -13.59
CA PHE A 289 1.62 -7.97 -12.68
C PHE A 289 0.72 -7.50 -11.53
N ALA A 290 -0.54 -7.19 -11.79
CA ALA A 290 -1.52 -6.82 -10.76
C ALA A 290 -1.80 -7.99 -9.79
N VAL A 291 -1.98 -9.21 -10.31
CA VAL A 291 -2.18 -10.43 -9.51
C VAL A 291 -0.89 -10.82 -8.78
N TYR A 292 0.27 -10.67 -9.40
CA TYR A 292 1.57 -10.96 -8.80
C TYR A 292 1.96 -9.92 -7.75
N GLN A 293 1.61 -8.65 -7.95
CA GLN A 293 1.76 -7.59 -6.96
C GLN A 293 0.96 -7.89 -5.68
N GLN A 294 -0.16 -8.60 -5.82
CA GLN A 294 -1.04 -9.00 -4.73
C GLN A 294 -0.66 -10.33 -4.07
N CYS A 295 -0.01 -11.25 -4.79
CA CYS A 295 0.25 -12.63 -4.34
C CYS A 295 1.72 -12.94 -4.04
N ALA A 296 2.68 -12.23 -4.63
CA ALA A 296 4.10 -12.53 -4.45
C ALA A 296 4.89 -11.25 -4.21
N GLY A 297 5.55 -11.14 -3.08
CA GLY A 297 6.52 -10.08 -2.80
C GLY A 297 7.66 -10.05 -3.81
N GLY A 298 7.38 -9.52 -4.89
CA GLY A 298 8.09 -8.77 -5.91
C GLY A 298 9.51 -9.10 -6.38
N GLY A 299 10.21 -10.10 -5.83
CA GLY A 299 11.62 -10.34 -6.15
C GLY A 299 11.90 -10.52 -7.62
N ASP A 300 11.21 -11.41 -8.28
CA ASP A 300 11.46 -11.81 -9.66
C ASP A 300 10.63 -11.02 -10.70
N ALA A 301 9.50 -10.42 -10.29
CA ALA A 301 8.64 -9.69 -11.21
C ALA A 301 9.33 -8.51 -11.89
N VAL A 302 10.20 -7.78 -11.17
CA VAL A 302 10.92 -6.63 -11.74
C VAL A 302 12.12 -7.05 -12.58
N ARG A 303 12.81 -8.13 -12.21
CA ARG A 303 13.85 -8.71 -13.09
C ARG A 303 13.25 -9.18 -14.40
N LEU A 304 12.07 -9.80 -14.36
CA LEU A 304 11.30 -10.23 -15.52
C LEU A 304 10.72 -9.07 -16.31
N TYR A 305 10.20 -8.03 -15.66
CA TYR A 305 9.75 -6.80 -16.32
C TYR A 305 10.92 -6.12 -17.07
N ARG A 306 12.09 -6.03 -16.46
CA ARG A 306 13.31 -5.53 -17.12
C ARG A 306 13.69 -6.39 -18.32
N LYS A 307 13.63 -7.72 -18.16
CA LYS A 307 13.93 -8.69 -19.23
C LYS A 307 12.90 -8.62 -20.36
N CYS A 308 11.60 -8.51 -20.03
CA CYS A 308 10.53 -8.34 -21.02
C CYS A 308 10.58 -7.00 -21.73
N LYS A 309 10.92 -5.90 -21.05
CA LYS A 309 11.08 -4.59 -21.67
C LYS A 309 12.26 -4.59 -22.67
N CYS A 310 13.38 -5.27 -22.32
CA CYS A 310 14.49 -5.50 -23.23
C CYS A 310 14.08 -6.37 -24.43
N THR A 311 13.23 -7.38 -24.23
CA THR A 311 12.75 -8.28 -25.29
C THR A 311 11.77 -7.56 -26.24
N ALA A 312 10.88 -6.72 -25.69
CA ALA A 312 9.96 -5.91 -26.50
C ALA A 312 10.72 -4.85 -27.31
N ALA A 313 11.66 -4.14 -26.70
CA ALA A 313 12.53 -3.17 -27.39
C ALA A 313 13.44 -3.83 -28.46
N GLY A 314 13.90 -5.07 -28.20
CA GLY A 314 14.66 -5.86 -29.16
C GLY A 314 13.83 -6.33 -30.36
N ARG A 315 12.53 -6.58 -30.21
CA ARG A 315 11.60 -6.94 -31.27
C ARG A 315 11.28 -5.76 -32.21
N GLU A 316 11.19 -4.56 -31.66
CA GLU A 316 10.96 -3.34 -32.43
C GLU A 316 12.21 -2.89 -33.22
N SER A 317 13.42 -3.23 -32.73
CA SER A 317 14.69 -2.82 -33.38
C SER A 317 15.25 -3.81 -34.40
N GLY A 318 14.65 -4.99 -34.55
CA GLY A 318 15.05 -5.99 -35.55
C GLY A 318 16.49 -6.54 -35.44
N ARG A 319 17.16 -6.35 -34.30
CA ARG A 319 18.54 -6.80 -34.08
C ARG A 319 18.61 -8.21 -33.48
N PRO A 320 19.55 -9.09 -33.93
CA PRO A 320 19.68 -10.44 -33.39
C PRO A 320 20.19 -10.46 -31.94
N TRP A 321 19.71 -11.40 -31.16
CA TRP A 321 19.92 -11.61 -29.72
C TRP A 321 21.38 -11.59 -29.22
N ASN A 322 22.33 -11.91 -30.09
CA ASN A 322 23.76 -12.01 -29.69
C ASN A 322 24.45 -10.66 -29.43
N ALA A 323 23.85 -9.54 -29.88
CA ALA A 323 24.43 -8.22 -29.66
C ALA A 323 24.23 -7.64 -28.24
N TYR A 324 23.25 -8.16 -27.49
CA TYR A 324 22.91 -7.68 -26.15
C TYR A 324 23.61 -8.47 -25.01
N ARG A 325 24.22 -9.61 -25.33
CA ARG A 325 24.92 -10.45 -24.35
C ARG A 325 26.30 -9.89 -23.98
N ILE A 326 26.88 -9.07 -24.84
CA ILE A 326 28.29 -8.58 -24.70
C ILE A 326 28.36 -7.23 -23.95
N SER A 327 27.31 -6.39 -24.00
CA SER A 327 27.34 -5.09 -23.32
C SER A 327 26.87 -5.13 -21.84
N GLY A 328 26.24 -6.21 -21.39
CA GLY A 328 25.73 -6.35 -20.01
C GLY A 328 26.75 -6.94 -19.02
N GLU A 329 27.80 -7.61 -19.52
CA GLU A 329 28.83 -8.21 -18.65
C GLU A 329 29.99 -7.24 -18.33
N SER A 330 30.22 -6.25 -19.20
CA SER A 330 31.26 -5.24 -18.96
C SER A 330 30.83 -4.17 -17.94
N ASP A 331 29.52 -3.88 -17.82
CA ASP A 331 29.02 -2.90 -16.86
C ASP A 331 28.88 -3.47 -15.43
N LEU A 332 28.86 -4.80 -15.28
CA LEU A 332 28.81 -5.45 -13.96
C LEU A 332 30.18 -5.51 -13.26
N LEU A 333 31.25 -5.42 -14.00
CA LEU A 333 32.62 -5.44 -13.45
C LEU A 333 33.14 -4.06 -13.07
N SER A 334 32.56 -2.99 -13.60
CA SER A 334 32.93 -1.60 -13.25
C SER A 334 32.23 -1.07 -11.99
N VAL A 335 31.26 -1.78 -11.44
CA VAL A 335 30.54 -1.42 -10.19
C VAL A 335 31.08 -2.16 -8.96
N LEU A 336 32.00 -3.14 -9.17
CA LEU A 336 32.64 -3.94 -8.12
C LEU A 336 34.11 -3.58 -7.89
N GLN A 337 34.60 -2.52 -8.50
CA GLN A 337 35.84 -1.82 -8.15
C GLN A 337 35.48 -0.42 -7.60
#